data_81bf21bbc3fa4ac7f30024dcd54018e8
#
_entry.id   81bf21bbc3fa4ac7f30024dcd54018e8
#
_cell.length_a   1.000
_cell.length_b   1.000
_cell.length_c   1.000
_cell.angle_alpha   90.00
_cell.angle_beta   90.00
_cell.angle_gamma   90.00
#
_symmetry.space_group_name_H-M   'P 1'
#
loop_
_entity.id
_entity.type
_entity.pdbx_description
1 polymer ?
#
loop_
_entity_poly.entity_id
_entity_poly.type
_entity_poly.pdbx_seq_one_letter_code
_entity_poly.pdbx_strand_id
1 'polypeptide(L)'
;AGDGNYYTGDTHWHPDGSWGELFAAKTAFYLDPLTRDTGAVRLIPGSHRPDHFVRKEKIDVNNSLELFGVPLTEFPGSIAVETNPGDIVIFNHDLYHAAFGGGTRRRMFTMNCTRQAKTPEDLEVVNRYLSVHSPGGYNVKTGAGMFNPTMVDTADENRMIHLRQPIEIHDQLFPDLARHVVNGESTAEESALP
;
A
#
# COMPACT_ATOMS: atom_id res chain seq x y z
N ALA A 1 0.04 -0.38 6.84
CA ALA A 1 -0.76 0.83 6.73
C ALA A 1 -1.93 0.60 5.78
N GLY A 2 -3.07 1.20 6.05
CA GLY A 2 -4.24 1.15 5.19
C GLY A 2 -4.62 2.55 4.74
N ASP A 3 -4.86 2.71 3.45
CA ASP A 3 -5.22 4.00 2.88
C ASP A 3 -6.60 3.90 2.22
N GLY A 4 -7.52 4.79 2.63
CA GLY A 4 -8.77 5.01 1.92
C GLY A 4 -8.57 6.11 0.89
N ASN A 5 -8.57 5.77 -0.40
CA ASN A 5 -8.22 6.70 -1.44
C ASN A 5 -9.34 6.89 -2.47
N TYR A 6 -9.49 8.15 -2.89
CA TYR A 6 -10.10 8.53 -4.14
C TYR A 6 -8.99 8.70 -5.18
N TYR A 7 -8.86 7.73 -6.06
CA TYR A 7 -7.95 7.89 -7.18
C TYR A 7 -8.68 8.56 -8.34
N THR A 8 -8.13 9.68 -8.82
CA THR A 8 -8.54 10.33 -10.04
C THR A 8 -7.42 10.25 -11.06
N GLY A 9 -7.75 9.89 -12.29
CA GLY A 9 -6.77 9.78 -13.38
C GLY A 9 -5.99 8.45 -13.38
N ASP A 10 -4.95 8.46 -14.18
CA ASP A 10 -4.12 7.30 -14.46
C ASP A 10 -2.97 7.18 -13.45
N THR A 11 -2.61 5.95 -13.14
CA THR A 11 -1.35 5.65 -12.45
C THR A 11 -0.45 4.88 -13.40
N HIS A 12 0.77 5.39 -13.64
CA HIS A 12 1.76 4.72 -14.48
C HIS A 12 2.22 3.40 -13.88
N TRP A 13 2.84 2.56 -14.71
CA TRP A 13 3.42 1.30 -14.26
C TRP A 13 4.50 1.50 -13.20
N HIS A 14 4.33 0.89 -12.04
CA HIS A 14 5.28 0.93 -10.92
C HIS A 14 5.10 -0.29 -10.02
N PRO A 15 6.14 -0.71 -9.30
CA PRO A 15 6.01 -1.49 -8.09
C PRO A 15 5.83 -0.55 -6.90
N ASP A 16 5.13 -0.97 -5.84
CA ASP A 16 4.98 -0.14 -4.64
C ASP A 16 6.22 -0.09 -3.74
N GLY A 17 7.20 -0.94 -4.02
CA GLY A 17 8.45 -0.93 -3.28
C GLY A 17 9.31 -2.14 -3.54
N SER A 18 10.52 -2.11 -3.03
CA SER A 18 11.44 -3.24 -2.99
C SER A 18 11.55 -3.74 -1.55
N TRP A 19 10.97 -4.91 -1.30
CA TRP A 19 10.96 -5.54 0.02
C TRP A 19 12.08 -6.57 0.20
N GLY A 20 12.92 -6.79 -0.85
CA GLY A 20 13.98 -7.78 -0.83
C GLY A 20 13.43 -9.18 -0.52
N GLU A 21 13.99 -9.83 0.51
CA GLU A 21 13.54 -11.14 0.97
C GLU A 21 12.28 -11.08 1.84
N LEU A 22 11.87 -9.90 2.28
CA LEU A 22 10.67 -9.71 3.10
C LEU A 22 9.42 -9.75 2.21
N PHE A 23 8.65 -10.84 2.30
CA PHE A 23 7.39 -10.93 1.57
C PHE A 23 6.42 -9.83 2.00
N ALA A 24 5.90 -9.10 1.02
CA ALA A 24 4.85 -8.12 1.20
C ALA A 24 3.76 -8.27 0.14
N ALA A 25 2.53 -7.99 0.54
CA ALA A 25 1.35 -8.04 -0.32
C ALA A 25 0.52 -6.77 -0.16
N LYS A 26 0.01 -6.28 -1.28
CA LYS A 26 -1.06 -5.28 -1.31
C LYS A 26 -2.40 -5.99 -1.36
N THR A 27 -3.30 -5.60 -0.47
CA THR A 27 -4.71 -6.01 -0.49
C THR A 27 -5.55 -4.79 -0.81
N ALA A 28 -6.28 -4.84 -1.91
CA ALA A 28 -7.13 -3.75 -2.37
C ALA A 28 -8.60 -4.17 -2.34
N PHE A 29 -9.42 -3.40 -1.63
CA PHE A 29 -10.87 -3.57 -1.51
C PHE A 29 -11.55 -2.55 -2.41
N TYR A 30 -12.38 -3.00 -3.33
CA TYR A 30 -13.05 -2.16 -4.30
C TYR A 30 -14.49 -1.85 -3.90
N LEU A 31 -14.86 -0.58 -4.01
CA LEU A 31 -16.20 -0.08 -3.65
C LEU A 31 -17.00 0.37 -4.89
N ASP A 32 -16.36 0.38 -6.04
CA ASP A 32 -16.98 0.73 -7.31
C ASP A 32 -16.71 -0.39 -8.34
N PRO A 33 -17.62 -0.62 -9.31
CA PRO A 33 -17.36 -1.54 -10.41
C PRO A 33 -16.31 -0.91 -11.33
N LEU A 34 -15.26 -1.67 -11.66
CA LEU A 34 -14.17 -1.22 -12.52
C LEU A 34 -13.95 -2.20 -13.64
N THR A 35 -13.85 -1.67 -14.84
CA THR A 35 -13.44 -2.41 -16.05
C THR A 35 -12.05 -1.97 -16.48
N ARG A 36 -11.49 -2.66 -17.47
CA ARG A 36 -10.18 -2.30 -18.05
C ARG A 36 -10.09 -0.83 -18.49
N ASP A 37 -11.21 -0.22 -18.85
CA ASP A 37 -11.26 1.14 -19.40
C ASP A 37 -11.75 2.17 -18.38
N THR A 38 -12.10 1.75 -17.17
CA THR A 38 -12.61 2.59 -16.08
C THR A 38 -11.76 2.57 -14.82
N GLY A 39 -10.52 2.09 -14.91
CA GLY A 39 -9.57 2.17 -13.81
C GLY A 39 -9.34 0.86 -13.04
N ALA A 40 -9.73 -0.30 -13.59
CA ALA A 40 -9.31 -1.57 -13.03
C ALA A 40 -7.79 -1.66 -12.93
N VAL A 41 -7.28 -2.24 -11.85
CA VAL A 41 -5.84 -2.44 -11.71
C VAL A 41 -5.34 -3.38 -12.81
N ARG A 42 -4.24 -2.99 -13.45
CA ARG A 42 -3.52 -3.82 -14.39
C ARG A 42 -2.27 -4.34 -13.73
N LEU A 43 -1.96 -5.59 -14.01
CA LEU A 43 -0.82 -6.28 -13.45
C LEU A 43 0.03 -6.85 -14.58
N ILE A 44 1.36 -6.87 -14.40
CA ILE A 44 2.27 -7.67 -15.24
C ILE A 44 2.59 -8.93 -14.44
N PRO A 45 1.91 -10.07 -14.70
CA PRO A 45 2.08 -11.29 -13.92
C PRO A 45 3.54 -11.75 -13.90
N GLY A 46 4.04 -12.10 -12.70
CA GLY A 46 5.41 -12.56 -12.53
C GLY A 46 6.48 -11.48 -12.47
N SER A 47 6.14 -10.22 -12.73
CA SER A 47 7.12 -9.11 -12.80
C SER A 47 7.82 -8.78 -11.47
N HIS A 48 7.38 -9.33 -10.34
CA HIS A 48 8.08 -9.26 -9.06
C HIS A 48 9.33 -10.17 -9.03
N ARG A 49 9.43 -11.14 -9.93
CA ARG A 49 10.53 -12.11 -9.96
C ARG A 49 11.75 -11.55 -10.68
N PRO A 50 12.97 -11.75 -10.15
CA PRO A 50 14.20 -11.25 -10.78
C PRO A 50 14.44 -11.80 -12.19
N ASP A 51 13.98 -13.03 -12.47
CA ASP A 51 14.14 -13.70 -13.76
C ASP A 51 13.10 -13.29 -14.82
N HIS A 52 12.08 -12.52 -14.43
CA HIS A 52 11.10 -11.98 -15.37
C HIS A 52 11.76 -10.98 -16.34
N PHE A 53 11.40 -11.03 -17.64
CA PHE A 53 12.05 -10.23 -18.67
C PHE A 53 12.11 -8.73 -18.35
N VAL A 54 11.05 -8.16 -17.75
CA VAL A 54 10.99 -6.76 -17.34
C VAL A 54 12.14 -6.41 -16.37
N ARG A 55 12.43 -7.28 -15.42
CA ARG A 55 13.50 -7.08 -14.42
C ARG A 55 14.86 -7.43 -14.97
N LYS A 56 14.95 -8.59 -15.62
CA LYS A 56 16.19 -9.14 -16.17
C LYS A 56 16.81 -8.20 -17.21
N GLU A 57 15.99 -7.66 -18.10
CA GLU A 57 16.41 -6.80 -19.19
C GLU A 57 16.29 -5.30 -18.85
N LYS A 58 15.88 -4.98 -17.61
CA LYS A 58 15.68 -3.60 -17.12
C LYS A 58 14.77 -2.78 -18.04
N ILE A 59 13.67 -3.37 -18.48
CA ILE A 59 12.71 -2.73 -19.37
C ILE A 59 12.08 -1.53 -18.67
N ASP A 60 12.10 -0.38 -19.31
CA ASP A 60 11.25 0.75 -18.91
C ASP A 60 9.81 0.50 -19.36
N VAL A 61 9.02 -0.04 -18.44
CA VAL A 61 7.61 -0.40 -18.71
C VAL A 61 6.74 0.79 -19.09
N ASN A 62 7.17 2.00 -18.77
CA ASN A 62 6.46 3.22 -19.12
C ASN A 62 6.82 3.74 -20.54
N ASN A 63 7.75 3.10 -21.21
CA ASN A 63 8.14 3.40 -22.59
C ASN A 63 7.62 2.35 -23.60
N SER A 64 6.43 1.81 -23.36
CA SER A 64 5.90 0.68 -24.13
C SER A 64 5.64 1.03 -25.61
N LEU A 65 5.31 2.27 -25.90
CA LEU A 65 5.07 2.70 -27.29
C LEU A 65 6.36 2.62 -28.13
N GLU A 66 7.47 3.07 -27.61
CA GLU A 66 8.75 3.03 -28.29
C GLU A 66 9.30 1.60 -28.39
N LEU A 67 9.20 0.84 -27.30
CA LEU A 67 9.79 -0.50 -27.20
C LEU A 67 8.99 -1.57 -27.93
N PHE A 68 7.67 -1.47 -27.92
CA PHE A 68 6.77 -2.53 -28.39
C PHE A 68 5.72 -2.03 -29.42
N GLY A 69 5.65 -0.73 -29.69
CA GLY A 69 4.66 -0.15 -30.60
C GLY A 69 3.24 -0.16 -30.06
N VAL A 70 3.05 -0.33 -28.75
CA VAL A 70 1.73 -0.40 -28.11
C VAL A 70 1.59 0.65 -27.00
N PRO A 71 0.36 1.16 -26.75
CA PRO A 71 0.13 2.11 -25.68
C PRO A 71 0.40 1.46 -24.29
N LEU A 72 0.60 2.29 -23.26
CA LEU A 72 0.82 1.85 -21.87
C LEU A 72 -0.27 0.89 -21.38
N THR A 73 -1.50 1.11 -21.81
CA THR A 73 -2.66 0.28 -21.49
C THR A 73 -2.58 -1.15 -22.03
N GLU A 74 -1.74 -1.37 -23.04
CA GLU A 74 -1.61 -2.66 -23.75
C GLU A 74 -0.22 -3.28 -23.58
N PHE A 75 0.48 -2.93 -22.49
CA PHE A 75 1.81 -3.49 -22.22
C PHE A 75 1.81 -5.02 -22.36
N PRO A 76 2.77 -5.61 -23.11
CA PRO A 76 2.76 -7.04 -23.42
C PRO A 76 2.71 -7.92 -22.18
N GLY A 77 1.76 -8.84 -22.13
CA GLY A 77 1.56 -9.76 -21.03
C GLY A 77 0.85 -9.17 -19.82
N SER A 78 0.46 -7.88 -19.86
CA SER A 78 -0.35 -7.30 -18.80
C SER A 78 -1.80 -7.80 -18.84
N ILE A 79 -2.43 -7.87 -17.67
CA ILE A 79 -3.83 -8.20 -17.50
C ILE A 79 -4.56 -7.11 -16.73
N ALA A 80 -5.78 -6.80 -17.11
CA ALA A 80 -6.68 -5.97 -16.31
C ALA A 80 -7.50 -6.87 -15.38
N VAL A 81 -7.55 -6.52 -14.11
CA VAL A 81 -8.34 -7.23 -13.09
C VAL A 81 -9.60 -6.43 -12.86
N GLU A 82 -10.64 -6.77 -13.60
CA GLU A 82 -11.95 -6.13 -13.44
C GLU A 82 -12.61 -6.53 -12.13
N THR A 83 -13.29 -5.60 -11.49
CA THR A 83 -13.83 -5.77 -10.14
C THR A 83 -15.25 -5.22 -10.01
N ASN A 84 -15.99 -5.78 -9.07
CA ASN A 84 -17.28 -5.30 -8.60
C ASN A 84 -17.17 -4.80 -7.16
N PRO A 85 -18.12 -3.99 -6.67
CA PRO A 85 -18.16 -3.59 -5.27
C PRO A 85 -18.14 -4.81 -4.32
N GLY A 86 -17.17 -4.81 -3.40
CA GLY A 86 -16.93 -5.92 -2.48
C GLY A 86 -15.83 -6.89 -2.90
N ASP A 87 -15.35 -6.81 -4.13
CA ASP A 87 -14.23 -7.62 -4.56
C ASP A 87 -12.91 -7.19 -3.88
N ILE A 88 -12.05 -8.17 -3.68
CA ILE A 88 -10.73 -7.98 -3.07
C ILE A 88 -9.69 -8.52 -4.04
N VAL A 89 -8.71 -7.69 -4.36
CA VAL A 89 -7.53 -8.09 -5.16
C VAL A 89 -6.30 -8.09 -4.27
N ILE A 90 -5.62 -9.24 -4.21
CA ILE A 90 -4.39 -9.40 -3.43
C ILE A 90 -3.26 -9.74 -4.38
N PHE A 91 -2.17 -8.98 -4.32
CA PHE A 91 -1.00 -9.21 -5.16
C PHE A 91 0.30 -8.89 -4.44
N ASN A 92 1.41 -9.45 -4.94
CA ASN A 92 2.74 -9.17 -4.40
C ASN A 92 3.07 -7.68 -4.57
N HIS A 93 3.56 -7.04 -3.52
CA HIS A 93 3.83 -5.60 -3.46
C HIS A 93 4.86 -5.13 -4.51
N ASP A 94 5.79 -6.01 -4.91
CA ASP A 94 6.82 -5.72 -5.92
C ASP A 94 6.33 -5.96 -7.36
N LEU A 95 5.08 -6.39 -7.55
CA LEU A 95 4.52 -6.61 -8.88
C LEU A 95 4.32 -5.27 -9.59
N TYR A 96 4.76 -5.15 -10.84
CA TYR A 96 4.43 -3.98 -11.63
C TYR A 96 2.93 -3.91 -11.87
N HIS A 97 2.35 -2.79 -11.48
CA HIS A 97 0.93 -2.53 -11.63
C HIS A 97 0.68 -1.08 -12.06
N ALA A 98 -0.49 -0.86 -12.64
CA ALA A 98 -0.96 0.44 -13.12
C ALA A 98 -2.48 0.47 -13.09
N ALA A 99 -3.07 1.65 -13.32
CA ALA A 99 -4.50 1.77 -13.59
C ALA A 99 -4.73 2.92 -14.57
N PHE A 100 -5.58 2.69 -15.56
CA PHE A 100 -5.86 3.65 -16.61
C PHE A 100 -7.37 3.85 -16.80
N GLY A 101 -7.75 5.04 -17.26
CA GLY A 101 -9.15 5.37 -17.52
C GLY A 101 -9.99 5.60 -16.27
N GLY A 102 -9.36 5.75 -15.11
CA GLY A 102 -10.03 5.82 -13.81
C GLY A 102 -10.93 7.03 -13.56
N GLY A 103 -11.04 7.93 -14.53
CA GLY A 103 -11.97 9.05 -14.55
C GLY A 103 -12.02 9.83 -13.23
N THR A 104 -13.24 10.02 -12.71
CA THR A 104 -13.49 10.87 -11.55
C THR A 104 -13.87 10.11 -10.27
N ARG A 105 -14.06 8.78 -10.34
CA ARG A 105 -14.54 8.00 -9.17
C ARG A 105 -13.99 6.59 -9.18
N ARG A 106 -13.00 6.36 -8.36
CA ARG A 106 -12.49 5.03 -8.04
C ARG A 106 -12.25 4.96 -6.54
N ARG A 107 -13.30 4.56 -5.82
CA ARG A 107 -13.20 4.38 -4.37
C ARG A 107 -12.61 3.02 -4.08
N MET A 108 -11.55 3.02 -3.33
CA MET A 108 -10.92 1.79 -2.88
C MET A 108 -10.25 2.01 -1.53
N PHE A 109 -10.06 0.93 -0.82
CA PHE A 109 -9.27 0.88 0.41
C PHE A 109 -8.11 -0.09 0.18
N THR A 110 -6.90 0.29 0.53
CA THR A 110 -5.73 -0.58 0.41
C THR A 110 -5.08 -0.84 1.75
N MET A 111 -4.56 -2.05 1.91
CA MET A 111 -3.69 -2.42 3.03
C MET A 111 -2.41 -3.02 2.48
N ASN A 112 -1.29 -2.53 2.98
CA ASN A 112 0.02 -3.14 2.70
C ASN A 112 0.36 -4.05 3.88
N CYS A 113 0.46 -5.35 3.59
CA CYS A 113 0.70 -6.39 4.57
C CYS A 113 2.08 -7.01 4.31
N THR A 114 2.85 -7.20 5.35
CA THR A 114 4.12 -7.94 5.28
C THR A 114 4.13 -9.03 6.35
N ARG A 115 4.95 -10.06 6.16
CA ARG A 115 5.25 -10.95 7.26
C ARG A 115 5.94 -10.17 8.39
N GLN A 116 5.79 -10.63 9.61
CA GLN A 116 6.50 -10.03 10.73
C GLN A 116 8.01 -10.01 10.47
N ALA A 117 8.63 -8.87 10.66
CA ALA A 117 10.09 -8.72 10.61
C ALA A 117 10.73 -9.48 11.77
N LYS A 118 11.72 -10.33 11.47
CA LYS A 118 12.36 -11.20 12.46
C LYS A 118 13.86 -11.02 12.53
N THR A 119 14.46 -10.46 11.49
CA THR A 119 15.89 -10.20 11.40
C THR A 119 16.18 -8.70 11.39
N PRO A 120 17.40 -8.25 11.68
CA PRO A 120 17.78 -6.86 11.54
C PRO A 120 17.52 -6.31 10.13
N GLU A 121 17.77 -7.11 9.10
CA GLU A 121 17.56 -6.77 7.70
C GLU A 121 16.05 -6.58 7.39
N ASP A 122 15.20 -7.47 7.90
CA ASP A 122 13.75 -7.32 7.82
C ASP A 122 13.29 -6.00 8.47
N LEU A 123 13.81 -5.70 9.66
CA LEU A 123 13.48 -4.48 10.40
C LEU A 123 13.93 -3.23 9.63
N GLU A 124 15.10 -3.25 9.00
CA GLU A 124 15.58 -2.14 8.18
C GLU A 124 14.62 -1.86 7.02
N VAL A 125 14.14 -2.90 6.33
CA VAL A 125 13.17 -2.79 5.25
C VAL A 125 11.87 -2.17 5.74
N VAL A 126 11.32 -2.66 6.86
CA VAL A 126 10.05 -2.13 7.43
C VAL A 126 10.23 -0.70 7.92
N ASN A 127 11.33 -0.37 8.60
CA ASN A 127 11.65 0.99 9.02
C ASN A 127 11.68 1.96 7.84
N ARG A 128 12.43 1.61 6.78
CA ARG A 128 12.52 2.42 5.57
C ARG A 128 11.14 2.62 4.94
N TYR A 129 10.32 1.58 4.87
CA TYR A 129 8.96 1.71 4.33
C TYR A 129 8.10 2.63 5.19
N LEU A 130 8.03 2.41 6.49
CA LEU A 130 7.18 3.20 7.40
C LEU A 130 7.65 4.65 7.54
N SER A 131 8.94 4.93 7.38
CA SER A 131 9.45 6.32 7.39
C SER A 131 8.84 7.20 6.29
N VAL A 132 8.34 6.59 5.21
CA VAL A 132 7.74 7.28 4.06
C VAL A 132 6.23 7.02 3.97
N HIS A 133 5.82 5.78 4.20
CA HIS A 133 4.44 5.29 3.95
C HIS A 133 3.68 5.03 5.25
N SER A 134 3.71 5.97 6.17
CA SER A 134 2.95 5.96 7.42
C SER A 134 2.36 7.34 7.70
N PRO A 135 1.45 7.48 8.67
CA PRO A 135 0.93 8.80 9.05
C PRO A 135 2.01 9.83 9.31
N GLY A 136 3.08 9.47 10.01
CA GLY A 136 4.24 10.34 10.23
C GLY A 136 4.99 10.66 8.94
N GLY A 137 5.21 9.67 8.08
CA GLY A 137 5.86 9.85 6.77
C GLY A 137 5.07 10.77 5.83
N TYR A 138 3.74 10.76 5.92
CA TYR A 138 2.88 11.67 5.16
C TYR A 138 2.65 13.04 5.82
N ASN A 139 3.35 13.34 6.91
CA ASN A 139 3.15 14.59 7.70
C ASN A 139 1.72 14.77 8.23
N VAL A 140 1.02 13.70 8.52
CA VAL A 140 -0.29 13.76 9.15
C VAL A 140 -0.10 14.21 10.61
N LYS A 141 -0.40 15.46 10.90
CA LYS A 141 -0.15 16.09 12.20
C LYS A 141 -1.25 15.86 13.24
N THR A 142 -2.35 15.25 12.88
CA THR A 142 -3.51 15.09 13.75
C THR A 142 -3.42 13.76 14.48
N GLY A 143 -2.75 13.72 15.63
CA GLY A 143 -2.92 12.78 16.75
C GLY A 143 -3.12 11.29 16.45
N ALA A 144 -2.93 10.88 15.21
CA ALA A 144 -3.10 9.51 14.77
C ALA A 144 -1.77 8.79 14.88
N GLY A 145 -1.65 7.86 15.80
CA GLY A 145 -0.62 6.84 15.76
C GLY A 145 -0.69 6.03 14.45
N MET A 146 0.09 4.98 14.34
CA MET A 146 0.17 4.14 13.13
C MET A 146 -1.20 3.68 12.61
N PHE A 147 -2.15 3.41 13.50
CA PHE A 147 -3.50 2.97 13.18
C PHE A 147 -4.55 3.84 13.87
N ASN A 148 -5.77 3.83 13.32
CA ASN A 148 -6.91 4.48 13.95
C ASN A 148 -7.09 3.96 15.39
N PRO A 149 -7.38 4.85 16.36
CA PRO A 149 -7.62 4.49 17.75
C PRO A 149 -8.57 3.32 17.94
N THR A 150 -9.75 3.38 17.33
CA THR A 150 -10.73 2.31 17.45
C THR A 150 -10.18 0.95 17.02
N MET A 151 -9.31 0.93 15.99
CA MET A 151 -8.70 -0.30 15.50
C MET A 151 -7.75 -0.93 16.54
N VAL A 152 -7.06 -0.09 17.29
CA VAL A 152 -6.12 -0.53 18.35
C VAL A 152 -6.88 -0.85 19.64
N ASP A 153 -7.77 0.04 20.07
CA ASP A 153 -8.49 -0.06 21.35
C ASP A 153 -9.45 -1.25 21.41
N THR A 154 -9.96 -1.68 20.26
CA THR A 154 -10.85 -2.85 20.15
C THR A 154 -10.12 -4.13 19.75
N ALA A 155 -8.79 -4.10 19.65
CA ALA A 155 -8.02 -5.29 19.25
C ALA A 155 -7.92 -6.28 20.42
N ASP A 156 -8.32 -7.51 20.15
CA ASP A 156 -7.96 -8.64 21.01
C ASP A 156 -6.50 -9.07 20.77
N GLU A 157 -6.01 -10.05 21.52
CA GLU A 157 -4.63 -10.53 21.36
C GLU A 157 -4.35 -11.09 19.97
N ASN A 158 -5.33 -11.73 19.32
CA ASN A 158 -5.14 -12.27 17.95
C ASN A 158 -4.96 -11.17 16.92
N ARG A 159 -5.60 -10.04 17.10
CA ARG A 159 -5.43 -8.86 16.23
C ARG A 159 -4.18 -8.06 16.62
N MET A 160 -3.94 -7.90 17.91
CA MET A 160 -2.83 -7.09 18.42
C MET A 160 -1.47 -7.62 17.97
N ILE A 161 -1.28 -8.93 17.83
CA ILE A 161 -0.01 -9.51 17.33
C ILE A 161 0.36 -9.00 15.93
N HIS A 162 -0.63 -8.59 15.13
CA HIS A 162 -0.41 -8.03 13.78
C HIS A 162 -0.20 -6.51 13.79
N LEU A 163 -0.60 -5.83 14.85
CA LEU A 163 -0.54 -4.36 14.95
C LEU A 163 0.68 -3.88 15.75
N ARG A 164 1.16 -4.66 16.70
CA ARG A 164 2.18 -4.25 17.67
C ARG A 164 3.47 -3.79 17.02
N GLN A 165 4.08 -4.61 16.16
CA GLN A 165 5.37 -4.29 15.55
C GLN A 165 5.35 -3.00 14.69
N PRO A 166 4.39 -2.79 13.76
CA PRO A 166 4.33 -1.52 13.04
C PRO A 166 4.01 -0.31 13.93
N ILE A 167 3.27 -0.47 15.03
CA ILE A 167 3.07 0.60 16.02
C ILE A 167 4.40 0.97 16.68
N GLU A 168 5.12 -0.02 17.23
CA GLU A 168 6.40 0.20 17.90
C GLU A 168 7.42 0.88 16.99
N ILE A 169 7.50 0.45 15.73
CA ILE A 169 8.40 1.06 14.74
C ILE A 169 7.97 2.49 14.42
N HIS A 170 6.67 2.73 14.20
CA HIS A 170 6.17 4.07 13.92
C HIS A 170 6.42 5.04 15.08
N ASP A 171 6.19 4.60 16.32
CA ASP A 171 6.39 5.42 17.51
C ASP A 171 7.87 5.75 17.74
N GLN A 172 8.78 4.86 17.36
CA GLN A 172 10.22 5.13 17.36
C GLN A 172 10.64 6.13 16.28
N LEU A 173 10.06 6.03 15.08
CA LEU A 173 10.33 6.94 13.96
C LEU A 173 9.73 8.33 14.18
N PHE A 174 8.59 8.41 14.83
CA PHE A 174 7.81 9.63 15.00
C PHE A 174 7.33 9.78 16.46
N PRO A 175 8.27 10.04 17.40
CA PRO A 175 7.94 10.08 18.83
C PRO A 175 6.92 11.16 19.18
N ASP A 176 6.87 12.27 18.42
CA ASP A 176 5.89 13.34 18.63
C ASP A 176 4.46 12.95 18.23
N LEU A 177 4.30 11.86 17.47
CA LEU A 177 3.02 11.27 17.09
C LEU A 177 2.70 10.01 17.89
N ALA A 178 3.65 9.53 18.70
CA ALA A 178 3.48 8.36 19.52
C ALA A 178 2.34 8.60 20.52
N ARG A 179 1.43 7.65 20.61
CA ARG A 179 0.42 7.67 21.66
C ARG A 179 1.10 7.32 22.97
N HIS A 180 1.21 8.27 23.85
CA HIS A 180 1.61 8.01 25.23
C HIS A 180 0.47 7.24 25.92
N VAL A 181 0.55 5.93 25.90
CA VAL A 181 -0.24 5.08 26.79
C VAL A 181 0.44 5.12 28.14
N VAL A 182 0.17 6.19 28.90
CA VAL A 182 0.58 6.24 30.30
C VAL A 182 -0.54 5.62 31.12
N ASN A 183 -0.29 4.41 31.63
CA ASN A 183 -1.08 3.77 32.68
C ASN A 183 -2.60 3.69 32.48
N GLY A 184 -3.05 3.32 31.28
CA GLY A 184 -4.48 3.04 31.04
C GLY A 184 -5.40 4.27 30.88
N GLU A 185 -4.86 5.47 30.88
CA GLU A 185 -5.63 6.69 30.60
C GLU A 185 -5.19 7.28 29.26
N SER A 186 -6.13 7.31 28.32
CA SER A 186 -5.97 8.00 27.02
C SER A 186 -6.07 9.50 27.26
N THR A 187 -4.99 10.23 27.15
CA THR A 187 -5.01 11.70 27.04
C THR A 187 -5.27 12.09 25.59
N ALA A 188 -6.47 11.83 25.07
CA ALA A 188 -6.94 12.46 23.88
C ALA A 188 -7.46 13.85 24.27
N GLU A 189 -6.69 14.90 24.05
CA GLU A 189 -7.22 16.24 23.98
C GLU A 189 -8.16 16.30 22.76
N GLU A 190 -9.46 16.38 23.02
CA GLU A 190 -10.47 16.75 22.02
C GLU A 190 -10.15 18.18 21.53
N SER A 191 -9.42 18.28 20.42
CA SER A 191 -9.41 19.54 19.69
C SER A 191 -10.73 19.61 18.91
N ALA A 192 -11.69 20.33 19.48
CA ALA A 192 -12.90 20.77 18.78
C ALA A 192 -12.46 21.50 17.50
N LEU A 193 -12.87 20.98 16.37
CA LEU A 193 -12.88 21.71 15.11
C LEU A 193 -14.02 22.73 15.13
N PRO A 194 -13.80 23.95 14.64
CA PRO A 194 -14.86 24.97 14.50
C PRO A 194 -15.86 24.62 13.41
#